data_afd6f076cc87d9fe57c572be739380a8
#
_entry.id   afd6f076cc87d9fe57c572be739380a8
#
_cell.length_a   1.000
_cell.length_b   1.000
_cell.length_c   1.000
_cell.angle_alpha   90.00
_cell.angle_beta   90.00
_cell.angle_gamma   90.00
#
_symmetry.space_group_name_H-M   'P 1'
#
loop_
_entity.id
_entity.type
_entity.pdbx_description
1 polymer ?
#
loop_
_entity_poly.entity_id
_entity_poly.type
_entity_poly.pdbx_seq_one_letter_code
_entity_poly.pdbx_strand_id
1 'polypeptide(L)'
;MAKLVDRAGDPGIPTLAAVLDPAELTKQLSLLSFSEWQSESSQGIQLRVLQWKKASRCTFELALSTASGSQELIGKVYAENRADVYQTMQEIRRAGFGSEEEFAIPRPVAFLAPLRLLLYEKAPGIRAKGFILSPKESDRILAAERCARWLVRFHTIGPRLGRVFHLDDHLIALEGCWRRLGDLGRPFADKASRLFEQLKTTALGLGSIQICAGHGSYNHAQIILTKDRTITFDWDSYAVADPCRDVARFIVDLQRLALKKLGSIHALDGVGEVFLKTYISAGRSDVSRRLPFQKAAICLERAERDVDKQARGWRERAEVMLDEGLRVLELD
;
A
#
# COMPACT_ATOMS: atom_id res chain seq x y z
N MET A 1 26.64 7.64 -6.92
CA MET A 1 27.35 6.44 -6.44
C MET A 1 27.52 6.40 -4.92
N ALA A 2 28.05 7.42 -4.23
CA ALA A 2 28.28 7.37 -2.76
C ALA A 2 27.05 7.00 -1.89
N LYS A 3 25.84 7.43 -2.22
CA LYS A 3 24.61 7.07 -1.50
C LYS A 3 24.10 5.62 -1.69
N LEU A 4 24.59 4.89 -2.68
CA LEU A 4 24.26 3.47 -2.92
C LEU A 4 25.15 2.56 -2.06
N VAL A 5 26.42 2.88 -1.93
CA VAL A 5 27.41 2.08 -1.17
C VAL A 5 27.05 2.04 0.33
N ASP A 6 26.59 3.15 0.88
CA ASP A 6 26.19 3.25 2.31
C ASP A 6 24.92 2.42 2.64
N ARG A 7 24.09 2.12 1.62
CA ARG A 7 22.83 1.36 1.77
C ARG A 7 23.00 -0.14 1.56
N ALA A 8 24.01 -0.55 0.80
CA ALA A 8 24.33 -1.96 0.54
C ALA A 8 24.71 -2.72 1.83
N GLY A 9 25.09 -2.00 2.89
CA GLY A 9 25.47 -2.55 4.20
C GLY A 9 24.33 -2.74 5.20
N ASP A 10 23.05 -2.85 4.78
CA ASP A 10 21.95 -3.12 5.73
C ASP A 10 21.97 -4.59 6.18
N PRO A 11 22.40 -4.91 7.42
CA PRO A 11 22.49 -6.29 7.90
C PRO A 11 21.12 -6.95 8.04
N GLY A 12 20.05 -6.18 8.15
CA GLY A 12 18.68 -6.66 8.21
C GLY A 12 18.13 -7.14 6.85
N ILE A 13 18.84 -6.83 5.73
CA ILE A 13 18.49 -7.32 4.38
C ILE A 13 19.74 -8.01 3.81
N PRO A 14 19.99 -9.28 4.15
CA PRO A 14 21.27 -9.95 3.89
C PRO A 14 21.70 -10.00 2.43
N THR A 15 20.72 -10.01 1.51
CA THR A 15 20.96 -10.11 0.06
C THR A 15 21.05 -8.75 -0.65
N LEU A 16 20.91 -7.64 0.08
CA LEU A 16 20.83 -6.30 -0.52
C LEU A 16 22.11 -5.94 -1.29
N ALA A 17 23.28 -6.26 -0.76
CA ALA A 17 24.56 -5.99 -1.43
C ALA A 17 24.65 -6.70 -2.78
N ALA A 18 24.30 -7.97 -2.82
CA ALA A 18 24.31 -8.77 -4.06
C ALA A 18 23.28 -8.27 -5.09
N VAL A 19 22.11 -7.80 -4.63
CA VAL A 19 21.07 -7.24 -5.51
C VAL A 19 21.46 -5.89 -6.07
N LEU A 20 22.19 -5.07 -5.33
CA LEU A 20 22.65 -3.75 -5.78
C LEU A 20 23.98 -3.80 -6.55
N ASP A 21 24.62 -4.97 -6.66
CA ASP A 21 25.75 -5.22 -7.53
C ASP A 21 25.26 -5.60 -8.94
N PRO A 22 25.51 -4.76 -9.98
CA PRO A 22 25.06 -5.04 -11.34
C PRO A 22 25.62 -6.34 -11.92
N ALA A 23 26.85 -6.73 -11.56
CA ALA A 23 27.49 -7.95 -12.08
C ALA A 23 26.83 -9.20 -11.50
N GLU A 24 26.61 -9.24 -10.17
CA GLU A 24 25.95 -10.37 -9.53
C GLU A 24 24.47 -10.45 -9.96
N LEU A 25 23.78 -9.32 -10.04
CA LEU A 25 22.39 -9.30 -10.49
C LEU A 25 22.26 -9.80 -11.94
N THR A 26 23.17 -9.37 -12.84
CA THR A 26 23.21 -9.88 -14.23
C THR A 26 23.36 -11.39 -14.28
N LYS A 27 24.27 -11.94 -13.50
CA LYS A 27 24.49 -13.38 -13.39
C LYS A 27 23.22 -14.13 -12.93
N GLN A 28 22.52 -13.59 -11.94
CA GLN A 28 21.28 -14.20 -11.46
C GLN A 28 20.13 -14.09 -12.47
N LEU A 29 20.05 -12.96 -13.19
CA LEU A 29 19.05 -12.76 -14.24
C LEU A 29 19.29 -13.65 -15.46
N SER A 30 20.54 -13.94 -15.82
CA SER A 30 20.87 -14.85 -16.92
C SER A 30 20.47 -16.31 -16.69
N LEU A 31 20.25 -16.69 -15.41
CA LEU A 31 19.73 -18.02 -15.06
C LEU A 31 18.22 -18.14 -15.30
N LEU A 32 17.52 -17.01 -15.49
CA LEU A 32 16.11 -17.02 -15.85
C LEU A 32 15.98 -17.30 -17.34
N SER A 33 15.34 -18.40 -17.70
CA SER A 33 15.13 -18.86 -19.10
C SER A 33 14.11 -17.99 -19.86
N PHE A 34 14.16 -16.67 -19.71
CA PHE A 34 13.32 -15.77 -20.48
C PHE A 34 14.04 -15.44 -21.80
N SER A 35 13.51 -15.97 -22.92
CA SER A 35 14.02 -15.72 -24.26
C SER A 35 14.09 -14.22 -24.61
N GLU A 36 13.25 -13.40 -23.97
CA GLU A 36 13.21 -11.95 -24.15
C GLU A 36 14.36 -11.20 -23.43
N TRP A 37 15.12 -11.89 -22.53
CA TRP A 37 16.11 -11.29 -21.63
C TRP A 37 17.53 -11.77 -21.89
N GLN A 38 17.76 -12.49 -22.99
CA GLN A 38 19.11 -12.84 -23.44
C GLN A 38 19.81 -11.56 -23.89
N SER A 39 20.42 -10.88 -22.94
CA SER A 39 21.34 -9.76 -23.22
C SER A 39 22.67 -10.34 -23.69
N GLU A 40 23.08 -10.05 -24.92
CA GLU A 40 24.40 -10.41 -25.45
C GLU A 40 25.54 -9.62 -24.77
N SER A 41 25.25 -8.67 -23.88
CA SER A 41 26.30 -7.90 -23.21
C SER A 41 25.91 -7.45 -21.82
N SER A 42 26.84 -7.61 -20.88
CA SER A 42 26.81 -7.12 -19.50
C SER A 42 26.78 -5.57 -19.34
N GLN A 43 26.55 -4.82 -20.39
CA GLN A 43 26.76 -3.37 -20.44
C GLN A 43 25.52 -2.52 -20.12
N GLY A 44 24.45 -3.03 -19.54
CA GLY A 44 23.24 -2.25 -19.54
C GLY A 44 22.32 -2.31 -18.33
N ILE A 45 22.77 -2.79 -17.17
CA ILE A 45 21.93 -2.72 -15.96
C ILE A 45 22.10 -1.38 -15.25
N GLN A 46 21.02 -0.59 -15.17
CA GLN A 46 20.96 0.62 -14.36
C GLN A 46 20.01 0.41 -13.19
N LEU A 47 20.50 0.70 -11.99
CA LEU A 47 19.75 0.58 -10.74
C LEU A 47 19.49 1.96 -10.12
N ARG A 48 18.24 2.24 -9.74
CA ARG A 48 17.87 3.46 -9.02
C ARG A 48 17.01 3.12 -7.80
N VAL A 49 17.55 3.28 -6.59
CA VAL A 49 16.78 3.06 -5.35
C VAL A 49 15.64 4.06 -5.25
N LEU A 50 14.41 3.57 -5.13
CA LEU A 50 13.19 4.35 -4.95
C LEU A 50 12.82 4.50 -3.48
N GLN A 51 12.91 3.40 -2.73
CA GLN A 51 12.55 3.36 -1.32
C GLN A 51 13.41 2.35 -0.58
N TRP A 52 13.87 2.72 0.59
CA TRP A 52 14.55 1.83 1.51
C TRP A 52 13.89 1.90 2.88
N LYS A 53 13.48 0.75 3.40
CA LYS A 53 13.02 0.57 4.76
C LYS A 53 14.01 -0.33 5.47
N LYS A 54 14.85 0.26 6.34
CA LYS A 54 15.92 -0.42 7.08
C LYS A 54 15.42 -1.72 7.68
N ALA A 55 16.24 -2.77 7.59
CA ALA A 55 15.98 -4.12 8.12
C ALA A 55 14.65 -4.75 7.66
N SER A 56 14.05 -4.27 6.56
CA SER A 56 12.77 -4.78 6.06
C SER A 56 12.79 -5.03 4.55
N ARG A 57 12.96 -3.97 3.75
CA ARG A 57 12.95 -4.09 2.28
C ARG A 57 13.59 -2.89 1.60
N CYS A 58 14.11 -3.12 0.38
CA CYS A 58 14.51 -2.06 -0.53
C CYS A 58 13.78 -2.23 -1.86
N THR A 59 13.22 -1.12 -2.38
CA THR A 59 12.56 -1.07 -3.70
C THR A 59 13.40 -0.20 -4.62
N PHE A 60 13.64 -0.67 -5.84
CA PHE A 60 14.46 0.03 -6.83
C PHE A 60 13.88 -0.14 -8.24
N GLU A 61 14.21 0.78 -9.12
CA GLU A 61 14.03 0.62 -10.57
C GLU A 61 15.23 -0.09 -11.13
N LEU A 62 14.96 -0.96 -12.11
CA LEU A 62 15.91 -1.71 -12.87
C LEU A 62 15.63 -1.43 -14.36
N ALA A 63 16.57 -0.81 -15.07
CA ALA A 63 16.52 -0.69 -16.51
C ALA A 63 17.50 -1.71 -17.14
N LEU A 64 16.97 -2.53 -18.02
CA LEU A 64 17.70 -3.56 -18.75
C LEU A 64 17.76 -3.15 -20.23
N SER A 65 18.95 -3.14 -20.81
CA SER A 65 19.10 -3.06 -22.26
C SER A 65 18.97 -4.45 -22.86
N THR A 66 17.97 -4.66 -23.70
CA THR A 66 17.72 -5.93 -24.40
C THR A 66 17.90 -5.72 -25.91
N ALA A 67 18.00 -6.79 -26.68
CA ALA A 67 18.06 -6.72 -28.14
C ALA A 67 16.83 -6.05 -28.79
N SER A 68 15.67 -6.11 -28.07
CA SER A 68 14.39 -5.51 -28.48
C SER A 68 14.18 -4.08 -27.96
N GLY A 69 15.14 -3.51 -27.20
CA GLY A 69 15.04 -2.17 -26.60
C GLY A 69 15.31 -2.15 -25.11
N SER A 70 14.92 -1.05 -24.43
CA SER A 70 15.07 -0.93 -22.97
C SER A 70 13.81 -1.40 -22.28
N GLN A 71 13.96 -2.30 -21.30
CA GLN A 71 12.88 -2.77 -20.43
C GLN A 71 13.04 -2.21 -19.02
N GLU A 72 11.99 -1.59 -18.50
CA GLU A 72 11.96 -1.05 -17.14
C GLU A 72 11.19 -1.98 -16.19
N LEU A 73 11.83 -2.35 -15.09
CA LEU A 73 11.26 -3.19 -14.04
C LEU A 73 11.35 -2.49 -12.69
N ILE A 74 10.54 -3.00 -11.77
CA ILE A 74 10.66 -2.70 -10.35
C ILE A 74 11.18 -3.94 -9.64
N GLY A 75 12.27 -3.78 -8.90
CA GLY A 75 12.80 -4.79 -8.00
C GLY A 75 12.45 -4.48 -6.55
N LYS A 76 12.09 -5.52 -5.80
CA LYS A 76 11.81 -5.44 -4.37
C LYS A 76 12.58 -6.56 -3.66
N VAL A 77 13.65 -6.21 -2.95
CA VAL A 77 14.42 -7.14 -2.12
C VAL A 77 13.92 -7.07 -0.68
N TYR A 78 13.72 -8.22 -0.07
CA TYR A 78 13.14 -8.36 1.26
C TYR A 78 14.13 -8.91 2.28
N ALA A 79 13.95 -8.56 3.55
CA ALA A 79 14.68 -9.16 4.66
C ALA A 79 14.37 -10.66 4.81
N GLU A 80 13.12 -11.04 4.49
CA GLU A 80 12.61 -12.41 4.58
C GLU A 80 12.19 -12.93 3.21
N ASN A 81 11.91 -14.23 3.11
CA ASN A 81 11.36 -14.82 1.89
C ASN A 81 9.89 -14.36 1.73
N ARG A 82 9.59 -13.67 0.62
CA ARG A 82 8.26 -13.17 0.28
C ARG A 82 7.77 -13.70 -1.07
N ALA A 83 8.03 -14.99 -1.33
CA ALA A 83 7.47 -15.69 -2.49
C ALA A 83 5.93 -15.67 -2.52
N ASP A 84 5.30 -15.55 -1.35
CA ASP A 84 3.86 -15.35 -1.18
C ASP A 84 3.34 -14.14 -1.98
N VAL A 85 4.08 -13.03 -1.99
CA VAL A 85 3.69 -11.82 -2.74
C VAL A 85 3.70 -12.09 -4.24
N TYR A 86 4.73 -12.78 -4.75
CA TYR A 86 4.80 -13.16 -6.16
C TYR A 86 3.64 -14.06 -6.57
N GLN A 87 3.37 -15.10 -5.80
CA GLN A 87 2.26 -16.03 -6.02
C GLN A 87 0.91 -15.30 -5.99
N THR A 88 0.69 -14.44 -4.99
CA THR A 88 -0.52 -13.62 -4.88
C THR A 88 -0.71 -12.74 -6.13
N MET A 89 0.34 -12.07 -6.62
CA MET A 89 0.25 -11.27 -7.84
C MET A 89 -0.11 -12.11 -9.07
N GLN A 90 0.44 -13.33 -9.18
CA GLN A 90 0.07 -14.24 -10.28
C GLN A 90 -1.41 -14.60 -10.24
N GLU A 91 -1.94 -14.96 -9.06
CA GLU A 91 -3.36 -15.32 -8.91
C GLU A 91 -4.30 -14.14 -9.13
N ILE A 92 -3.94 -12.94 -8.66
CA ILE A 92 -4.70 -11.72 -8.93
C ILE A 92 -4.81 -11.48 -10.45
N ARG A 93 -3.71 -11.64 -11.18
CA ARG A 93 -3.75 -11.52 -12.65
C ARG A 93 -4.64 -12.55 -13.32
N ARG A 94 -4.57 -13.81 -12.87
CA ARG A 94 -5.46 -14.90 -13.38
C ARG A 94 -6.93 -14.63 -13.10
N ALA A 95 -7.22 -13.91 -12.01
CA ALA A 95 -8.58 -13.51 -11.65
C ALA A 95 -9.14 -12.35 -12.50
N GLY A 96 -8.44 -11.88 -13.54
CA GLY A 96 -8.90 -10.83 -14.45
C GLY A 96 -8.36 -9.43 -14.16
N PHE A 97 -7.11 -9.34 -13.63
CA PHE A 97 -6.38 -8.10 -13.44
C PHE A 97 -5.09 -8.08 -14.29
N GLY A 98 -5.16 -8.60 -15.50
CA GLY A 98 -4.07 -8.63 -16.46
C GLY A 98 -3.67 -7.26 -16.99
N SER A 99 -2.55 -7.21 -17.74
CA SER A 99 -2.01 -5.95 -18.26
C SER A 99 -2.92 -5.26 -19.26
N GLU A 100 -3.79 -6.02 -19.93
CA GLU A 100 -4.70 -5.50 -20.97
C GLU A 100 -6.08 -5.09 -20.40
N GLU A 101 -6.32 -5.38 -19.13
CA GLU A 101 -7.60 -5.08 -18.49
C GLU A 101 -7.67 -3.61 -18.03
N GLU A 102 -8.89 -3.05 -17.98
CA GLU A 102 -9.16 -1.72 -17.41
C GLU A 102 -8.68 -1.62 -15.97
N PHE A 103 -8.93 -2.67 -15.19
CA PHE A 103 -8.46 -2.81 -13.81
C PHE A 103 -7.33 -3.82 -13.77
N ALA A 104 -6.12 -3.34 -13.55
CA ALA A 104 -4.91 -4.13 -13.70
C ALA A 104 -4.01 -4.07 -12.47
N ILE A 105 -3.04 -4.99 -12.44
CA ILE A 105 -1.84 -4.91 -11.62
C ILE A 105 -0.61 -5.09 -12.50
N PRO A 106 0.59 -4.62 -12.05
CA PRO A 106 1.83 -4.89 -12.77
C PRO A 106 2.05 -6.40 -12.95
N ARG A 107 2.60 -6.82 -14.08
CA ARG A 107 2.94 -8.23 -14.32
C ARG A 107 4.11 -8.63 -13.41
N PRO A 108 3.93 -9.60 -12.49
CA PRO A 108 5.06 -10.19 -11.78
C PRO A 108 5.89 -10.99 -12.78
N VAL A 109 7.19 -10.74 -12.78
CA VAL A 109 8.12 -11.32 -13.73
C VAL A 109 8.81 -12.53 -13.15
N ALA A 110 9.43 -12.37 -11.97
CA ALA A 110 10.14 -13.44 -11.28
C ALA A 110 10.21 -13.19 -9.78
N PHE A 111 10.38 -14.28 -9.03
CA PHE A 111 10.86 -14.25 -7.66
C PHE A 111 12.18 -15.05 -7.57
N LEU A 112 13.28 -14.35 -7.38
CA LEU A 112 14.60 -14.93 -7.21
C LEU A 112 14.81 -15.30 -5.74
N ALA A 113 14.48 -16.53 -5.38
CA ALA A 113 14.50 -16.99 -3.99
C ALA A 113 15.87 -16.83 -3.28
N PRO A 114 17.04 -17.12 -3.92
CA PRO A 114 18.34 -16.89 -3.31
C PRO A 114 18.61 -15.43 -2.95
N LEU A 115 18.06 -14.50 -3.71
CA LEU A 115 18.18 -13.06 -3.49
C LEU A 115 17.02 -12.45 -2.72
N ARG A 116 15.97 -13.21 -2.43
CA ARG A 116 14.70 -12.72 -1.86
C ARG A 116 14.15 -11.54 -2.65
N LEU A 117 14.31 -11.58 -3.97
CA LEU A 117 14.04 -10.50 -4.90
C LEU A 117 12.79 -10.80 -5.73
N LEU A 118 11.79 -9.94 -5.59
CA LEU A 118 10.63 -9.88 -6.48
C LEU A 118 10.91 -8.89 -7.61
N LEU A 119 10.68 -9.31 -8.84
CA LEU A 119 10.72 -8.47 -10.05
C LEU A 119 9.33 -8.40 -10.67
N TYR A 120 8.90 -7.19 -11.04
CA TYR A 120 7.66 -6.96 -11.77
C TYR A 120 7.80 -5.76 -12.72
N GLU A 121 6.94 -5.69 -13.73
CA GLU A 121 6.95 -4.61 -14.71
C GLU A 121 6.67 -3.25 -14.06
N LYS A 122 7.37 -2.22 -14.52
CA LYS A 122 7.05 -0.84 -14.14
C LYS A 122 5.79 -0.41 -14.88
N ALA A 123 4.73 -0.12 -14.11
CA ALA A 123 3.47 0.33 -14.69
C ALA A 123 3.62 1.76 -15.25
N PRO A 124 3.15 2.01 -16.48
CA PRO A 124 3.12 3.36 -17.06
C PRO A 124 2.01 4.19 -16.44
N GLY A 125 2.12 5.53 -16.53
CA GLY A 125 1.05 6.45 -16.14
C GLY A 125 1.41 7.34 -14.95
N ILE A 126 0.40 8.00 -14.40
CA ILE A 126 0.53 8.98 -13.33
C ILE A 126 -0.16 8.45 -12.08
N ARG A 127 0.48 8.60 -10.92
CA ARG A 127 -0.15 8.19 -9.65
C ARG A 127 -1.44 8.96 -9.41
N ALA A 128 -2.47 8.28 -8.92
CA ALA A 128 -3.77 8.87 -8.58
C ALA A 128 -3.64 10.11 -7.67
N LYS A 129 -2.62 10.13 -6.80
CA LYS A 129 -2.26 11.29 -5.99
C LYS A 129 -2.09 12.58 -6.82
N GLY A 130 -1.54 12.51 -8.04
CA GLY A 130 -1.36 13.67 -8.92
C GLY A 130 -2.70 14.27 -9.35
N PHE A 131 -3.64 13.43 -9.72
CA PHE A 131 -5.01 13.84 -10.08
C PHE A 131 -5.79 14.35 -8.87
N ILE A 132 -5.67 13.70 -7.71
CA ILE A 132 -6.34 14.10 -6.45
C ILE A 132 -5.88 15.49 -5.98
N LEU A 133 -4.63 15.86 -6.24
CA LEU A 133 -4.09 17.18 -5.92
C LEU A 133 -4.19 18.17 -7.09
N SER A 134 -4.85 17.80 -8.19
CA SER A 134 -5.10 18.71 -9.32
C SER A 134 -5.97 19.90 -8.88
N PRO A 135 -5.73 21.10 -9.40
CA PRO A 135 -6.62 22.23 -9.20
C PRO A 135 -7.99 22.03 -9.88
N LYS A 136 -8.07 21.13 -10.88
CA LYS A 136 -9.31 20.82 -11.61
C LYS A 136 -10.13 19.80 -10.80
N GLU A 137 -11.36 20.18 -10.47
CA GLU A 137 -12.30 19.30 -9.75
C GLU A 137 -12.61 18.01 -10.53
N SER A 138 -12.77 18.11 -11.86
CA SER A 138 -13.01 16.94 -12.72
C SER A 138 -11.93 15.88 -12.62
N ASP A 139 -10.66 16.28 -12.48
CA ASP A 139 -9.56 15.34 -12.31
C ASP A 139 -9.66 14.61 -10.96
N ARG A 140 -10.03 15.34 -9.89
CA ARG A 140 -10.20 14.79 -8.55
C ARG A 140 -11.34 13.78 -8.49
N ILE A 141 -12.50 14.16 -9.09
CA ILE A 141 -13.67 13.28 -9.18
C ILE A 141 -13.31 12.01 -9.96
N LEU A 142 -12.74 12.16 -11.17
CA LEU A 142 -12.33 11.04 -12.01
C LEU A 142 -11.40 10.07 -11.26
N ALA A 143 -10.40 10.60 -10.55
CA ALA A 143 -9.47 9.76 -9.79
C ALA A 143 -10.18 9.00 -8.66
N ALA A 144 -11.07 9.66 -7.91
CA ALA A 144 -11.83 9.05 -6.84
C ALA A 144 -12.72 7.90 -7.35
N GLU A 145 -13.48 8.15 -8.42
CA GLU A 145 -14.33 7.15 -9.04
C GLU A 145 -13.55 5.93 -9.56
N ARG A 146 -12.45 6.17 -10.28
CA ARG A 146 -11.62 5.10 -10.83
C ARG A 146 -10.97 4.26 -9.73
N CYS A 147 -10.49 4.89 -8.65
CA CYS A 147 -9.99 4.17 -7.49
C CYS A 147 -11.08 3.32 -6.84
N ALA A 148 -12.30 3.86 -6.67
CA ALA A 148 -13.42 3.13 -6.08
C ALA A 148 -13.83 1.93 -6.93
N ARG A 149 -14.01 2.10 -8.25
CA ARG A 149 -14.38 1.03 -9.18
C ARG A 149 -13.35 -0.09 -9.21
N TRP A 150 -12.06 0.24 -9.20
CA TRP A 150 -11.00 -0.75 -9.11
C TRP A 150 -11.14 -1.59 -7.83
N LEU A 151 -11.35 -0.93 -6.68
CA LEU A 151 -11.47 -1.61 -5.40
C LEU A 151 -12.73 -2.49 -5.33
N VAL A 152 -13.87 -2.02 -5.84
CA VAL A 152 -15.10 -2.82 -5.96
C VAL A 152 -14.83 -4.10 -6.74
N ARG A 153 -14.24 -3.98 -7.93
CA ARG A 153 -13.88 -5.11 -8.77
C ARG A 153 -13.01 -6.11 -8.02
N PHE A 154 -11.97 -5.60 -7.34
CA PHE A 154 -11.05 -6.43 -6.58
C PHE A 154 -11.74 -7.17 -5.42
N HIS A 155 -12.57 -6.49 -4.63
CA HIS A 155 -13.31 -7.11 -3.54
C HIS A 155 -14.38 -8.11 -4.03
N THR A 156 -14.78 -8.03 -5.29
CA THR A 156 -15.79 -8.93 -5.88
C THR A 156 -15.17 -10.21 -6.42
N ILE A 157 -14.10 -10.10 -7.21
CA ILE A 157 -13.52 -11.25 -7.93
C ILE A 157 -12.06 -11.56 -7.55
N GLY A 158 -11.45 -10.76 -6.66
CA GLY A 158 -10.09 -11.03 -6.20
C GLY A 158 -9.97 -12.41 -5.55
N PRO A 159 -8.81 -13.08 -5.71
CA PRO A 159 -8.60 -14.42 -5.16
C PRO A 159 -8.56 -14.36 -3.63
N ARG A 160 -9.20 -15.32 -2.96
CA ARG A 160 -9.21 -15.42 -1.50
C ARG A 160 -8.16 -16.43 -1.03
N LEU A 161 -6.92 -16.01 -1.04
CA LEU A 161 -5.76 -16.86 -0.76
C LEU A 161 -4.95 -16.34 0.42
N GLY A 162 -4.15 -17.21 1.02
CA GLY A 162 -3.18 -16.83 2.03
C GLY A 162 -3.79 -16.47 3.39
N ARG A 163 -3.22 -15.46 4.03
CA ARG A 163 -3.58 -15.08 5.40
C ARG A 163 -4.99 -14.50 5.47
N VAL A 164 -5.78 -15.01 6.40
CA VAL A 164 -7.02 -14.36 6.84
C VAL A 164 -6.70 -13.41 7.99
N PHE A 165 -7.20 -12.18 7.91
CA PHE A 165 -7.03 -11.16 8.93
C PHE A 165 -8.38 -10.91 9.62
N HIS A 166 -8.53 -11.51 10.78
CA HIS A 166 -9.75 -11.42 11.58
C HIS A 166 -9.82 -10.14 12.41
N LEU A 167 -10.99 -9.85 12.97
CA LEU A 167 -11.18 -8.71 13.87
C LEU A 167 -10.28 -8.79 15.10
N ASP A 168 -10.07 -9.98 15.67
CA ASP A 168 -9.18 -10.18 16.80
C ASP A 168 -7.73 -9.85 16.47
N ASP A 169 -7.23 -10.27 15.29
CA ASP A 169 -5.90 -9.86 14.80
C ASP A 169 -5.78 -8.33 14.72
N HIS A 170 -6.86 -7.67 14.30
CA HIS A 170 -6.89 -6.21 14.22
C HIS A 170 -6.82 -5.58 15.60
N LEU A 171 -7.62 -6.05 16.55
CA LEU A 171 -7.61 -5.54 17.94
C LEU A 171 -6.25 -5.74 18.61
N ILE A 172 -5.59 -6.89 18.40
CA ILE A 172 -4.22 -7.15 18.90
C ILE A 172 -3.23 -6.14 18.29
N ALA A 173 -3.32 -5.88 16.98
CA ALA A 173 -2.46 -4.90 16.32
C ALA A 173 -2.69 -3.47 16.86
N LEU A 174 -3.94 -3.09 17.09
CA LEU A 174 -4.33 -1.79 17.65
C LEU A 174 -3.87 -1.63 19.11
N GLU A 175 -3.91 -2.69 19.90
CA GLU A 175 -3.35 -2.71 21.26
C GLU A 175 -1.84 -2.40 21.24
N GLY A 176 -1.10 -3.00 20.29
CA GLY A 176 0.30 -2.67 20.08
C GLY A 176 0.53 -1.19 19.73
N CYS A 177 -0.31 -0.59 18.89
CA CYS A 177 -0.25 0.84 18.57
C CYS A 177 -0.53 1.70 19.80
N TRP A 178 -1.59 1.39 20.54
CA TRP A 178 -1.95 2.09 21.77
C TRP A 178 -0.82 2.09 22.80
N ARG A 179 -0.21 0.92 23.08
CA ARG A 179 0.91 0.83 24.02
C ARG A 179 2.09 1.72 23.63
N ARG A 180 2.50 1.69 22.35
CA ARG A 180 3.61 2.54 21.86
C ARG A 180 3.30 4.04 21.93
N LEU A 181 2.05 4.44 21.73
CA LEU A 181 1.62 5.82 21.90
C LEU A 181 1.56 6.22 23.38
N GLY A 182 1.24 5.27 24.27
CA GLY A 182 1.23 5.44 25.71
C GLY A 182 2.60 5.80 26.29
N ASP A 183 3.67 5.22 25.74
CA ASP A 183 5.06 5.48 26.16
C ASP A 183 5.50 6.93 25.92
N LEU A 184 4.78 7.70 25.10
CA LEU A 184 5.09 9.10 24.83
C LEU A 184 4.58 10.09 25.89
N GLY A 185 3.77 9.61 26.84
CA GLY A 185 3.13 10.46 27.84
C GLY A 185 1.98 11.31 27.27
N ARG A 186 1.50 12.27 28.07
CA ARG A 186 0.39 13.15 27.65
C ARG A 186 0.80 14.12 26.55
N PRO A 187 -0.10 14.50 25.65
CA PRO A 187 -1.52 14.09 25.55
C PRO A 187 -1.75 12.77 24.81
N PHE A 188 -0.72 12.16 24.23
CA PHE A 188 -0.84 10.97 23.37
C PHE A 188 -1.42 9.76 24.14
N ALA A 189 -0.91 9.52 25.35
CA ALA A 189 -1.34 8.40 26.19
C ALA A 189 -2.85 8.46 26.46
N ASP A 190 -3.36 9.62 26.84
CA ASP A 190 -4.77 9.82 27.20
C ASP A 190 -5.68 9.63 25.97
N LYS A 191 -5.32 10.27 24.84
CA LYS A 191 -6.10 10.18 23.59
C LYS A 191 -6.08 8.76 23.00
N ALA A 192 -4.91 8.11 22.97
CA ALA A 192 -4.77 6.76 22.45
C ALA A 192 -5.52 5.74 23.32
N SER A 193 -5.48 5.88 24.65
CA SER A 193 -6.20 5.02 25.57
C SER A 193 -7.72 5.15 25.37
N ARG A 194 -8.23 6.39 25.34
CA ARG A 194 -9.64 6.63 25.08
C ARG A 194 -10.10 6.06 23.75
N LEU A 195 -9.34 6.29 22.67
CA LEU A 195 -9.65 5.78 21.35
C LEU A 195 -9.65 4.26 21.32
N PHE A 196 -8.67 3.61 21.94
CA PHE A 196 -8.59 2.15 21.95
C PHE A 196 -9.74 1.51 22.76
N GLU A 197 -10.14 2.08 23.91
CA GLU A 197 -11.29 1.60 24.68
C GLU A 197 -12.60 1.76 23.91
N GLN A 198 -12.81 2.89 23.22
CA GLN A 198 -13.97 3.06 22.34
C GLN A 198 -13.98 2.04 21.20
N LEU A 199 -12.82 1.77 20.57
CA LEU A 199 -12.70 0.76 19.53
C LEU A 199 -13.04 -0.64 20.03
N LYS A 200 -12.59 -1.04 21.22
CA LYS A 200 -12.97 -2.32 21.82
C LYS A 200 -14.48 -2.43 22.05
N THR A 201 -15.09 -1.37 22.57
CA THR A 201 -16.53 -1.33 22.81
C THR A 201 -17.31 -1.43 21.50
N THR A 202 -16.93 -0.65 20.49
CA THR A 202 -17.58 -0.67 19.16
C THR A 202 -17.43 -2.02 18.48
N ALA A 203 -16.28 -2.69 18.64
CA ALA A 203 -16.02 -4.00 18.06
C ALA A 203 -17.04 -5.06 18.46
N LEU A 204 -17.58 -5.00 19.69
CA LEU A 204 -18.60 -5.93 20.19
C LEU A 204 -19.91 -5.86 19.39
N GLY A 205 -20.22 -4.70 18.78
CA GLY A 205 -21.44 -4.46 18.02
C GLY A 205 -21.32 -4.72 16.50
N LEU A 206 -20.13 -5.05 15.96
CA LEU A 206 -19.94 -5.14 14.50
C LEU A 206 -20.64 -6.34 13.84
N GLY A 207 -20.98 -7.38 14.59
CA GLY A 207 -21.63 -8.59 14.07
C GLY A 207 -20.72 -9.42 13.12
N SER A 208 -21.35 -10.27 12.32
CA SER A 208 -20.62 -11.10 11.34
C SER A 208 -20.11 -10.26 10.18
N ILE A 209 -18.87 -10.53 9.77
CA ILE A 209 -18.19 -9.79 8.69
C ILE A 209 -17.99 -10.72 7.50
N GLN A 210 -18.51 -10.33 6.34
CA GLN A 210 -18.17 -11.00 5.08
C GLN A 210 -16.79 -10.54 4.63
N ILE A 211 -15.83 -11.43 4.70
CA ILE A 211 -14.44 -11.16 4.28
C ILE A 211 -14.26 -11.38 2.79
N CYS A 212 -13.35 -10.65 2.18
CA CYS A 212 -12.96 -10.78 0.76
C CYS A 212 -11.45 -10.63 0.59
N ALA A 213 -10.97 -10.78 -0.65
CA ALA A 213 -9.60 -10.40 -0.98
C ALA A 213 -9.39 -8.91 -0.68
N GLY A 214 -8.44 -8.57 0.17
CA GLY A 214 -8.09 -7.21 0.56
C GLY A 214 -6.67 -6.85 0.14
N HIS A 215 -6.46 -5.61 -0.28
CA HIS A 215 -5.12 -5.08 -0.56
C HIS A 215 -4.33 -4.87 0.75
N GLY A 216 -5.02 -4.56 1.85
CA GLY A 216 -4.47 -4.34 3.19
C GLY A 216 -3.76 -3.01 3.39
N SER A 217 -3.44 -2.29 2.30
CA SER A 217 -2.80 -0.96 2.36
C SER A 217 -3.29 -0.01 1.27
N TYR A 218 -4.49 -0.23 0.72
CA TYR A 218 -5.05 0.51 -0.41
C TYR A 218 -5.04 2.02 -0.21
N ASN A 219 -4.35 2.75 -1.07
CA ASN A 219 -4.27 4.21 -0.98
C ASN A 219 -3.85 4.85 -2.32
N HIS A 220 -4.11 6.15 -2.44
CA HIS A 220 -3.86 6.97 -3.62
C HIS A 220 -2.40 6.97 -4.14
N ALA A 221 -1.41 6.61 -3.32
CA ALA A 221 -0.01 6.56 -3.73
C ALA A 221 0.37 5.23 -4.38
N GLN A 222 -0.47 4.20 -4.24
CA GLN A 222 -0.28 2.85 -4.78
C GLN A 222 -1.14 2.60 -6.02
N ILE A 223 -1.77 3.62 -6.57
CA ILE A 223 -2.62 3.53 -7.75
C ILE A 223 -2.05 4.42 -8.85
N ILE A 224 -1.92 3.86 -10.05
CA ILE A 224 -1.49 4.55 -11.25
C ILE A 224 -2.68 4.61 -12.22
N LEU A 225 -2.92 5.79 -12.78
CA LEU A 225 -3.93 6.03 -13.78
C LEU A 225 -3.25 6.27 -15.14
N THR A 226 -3.69 5.53 -16.15
CA THR A 226 -3.43 5.84 -17.56
C THR A 226 -4.70 6.42 -18.17
N LYS A 227 -4.73 6.68 -19.47
CA LYS A 227 -5.95 7.07 -20.17
C LYS A 227 -7.08 6.09 -19.91
N ASP A 228 -6.80 4.79 -20.05
CA ASP A 228 -7.82 3.74 -20.10
C ASP A 228 -7.75 2.75 -18.93
N ARG A 229 -6.67 2.75 -18.12
CA ARG A 229 -6.44 1.73 -17.08
C ARG A 229 -6.19 2.31 -15.70
N THR A 230 -6.64 1.60 -14.69
CA THR A 230 -6.34 1.81 -13.28
C THR A 230 -5.49 0.65 -12.78
N ILE A 231 -4.25 0.92 -12.38
CA ILE A 231 -3.25 -0.10 -12.04
C ILE A 231 -2.87 0.05 -10.57
N THR A 232 -3.08 -0.99 -9.78
CA THR A 232 -2.73 -0.99 -8.34
C THR A 232 -1.51 -1.87 -8.08
N PHE A 233 -0.60 -1.42 -7.23
CA PHE A 233 0.64 -2.10 -6.88
C PHE A 233 0.93 -2.08 -5.37
N ASP A 234 1.99 -2.77 -4.91
CA ASP A 234 2.42 -2.90 -3.51
C ASP A 234 1.57 -3.88 -2.69
N TRP A 235 1.63 -5.14 -3.06
CA TRP A 235 0.84 -6.27 -2.55
C TRP A 235 1.37 -6.89 -1.26
N ASP A 236 2.34 -6.27 -0.60
CA ASP A 236 3.00 -6.80 0.61
C ASP A 236 2.06 -7.03 1.78
N SER A 237 0.94 -6.31 1.82
CA SER A 237 -0.06 -6.36 2.90
C SER A 237 -1.34 -7.11 2.53
N TYR A 238 -1.33 -7.82 1.39
CA TYR A 238 -2.47 -8.59 0.96
C TYR A 238 -2.93 -9.57 2.04
N ALA A 239 -4.24 -9.62 2.27
CA ALA A 239 -4.88 -10.57 3.17
C ALA A 239 -6.36 -10.71 2.83
N VAL A 240 -6.97 -11.83 3.17
CA VAL A 240 -8.43 -11.97 3.17
C VAL A 240 -8.97 -11.30 4.43
N ALA A 241 -9.75 -10.23 4.28
CA ALA A 241 -10.15 -9.38 5.39
C ALA A 241 -11.52 -8.69 5.16
N ASP A 242 -11.97 -7.91 6.13
CA ASP A 242 -13.10 -7.00 5.99
C ASP A 242 -12.83 -5.98 4.86
N PRO A 243 -13.67 -5.91 3.80
CA PRO A 243 -13.53 -4.95 2.72
C PRO A 243 -13.52 -3.49 3.21
N CYS A 244 -14.17 -3.21 4.32
CA CYS A 244 -14.24 -1.88 4.89
C CYS A 244 -12.85 -1.35 5.32
N ARG A 245 -11.88 -2.25 5.61
CA ARG A 245 -10.49 -1.84 5.91
C ARG A 245 -9.84 -1.07 4.78
N ASP A 246 -9.95 -1.54 3.54
CA ASP A 246 -9.35 -0.87 2.39
C ASP A 246 -10.08 0.44 2.06
N VAL A 247 -11.41 0.47 2.20
CA VAL A 247 -12.22 1.69 2.03
C VAL A 247 -11.81 2.76 3.04
N ALA A 248 -11.78 2.41 4.32
CA ALA A 248 -11.37 3.32 5.39
C ALA A 248 -9.92 3.77 5.24
N ARG A 249 -9.02 2.85 4.83
CA ARG A 249 -7.61 3.16 4.57
C ARG A 249 -7.46 4.22 3.48
N PHE A 250 -8.19 4.10 2.39
CA PHE A 250 -8.15 5.09 1.32
C PHE A 250 -8.60 6.47 1.82
N ILE A 251 -9.72 6.54 2.54
CA ILE A 251 -10.29 7.78 3.08
C ILE A 251 -9.32 8.44 4.08
N VAL A 252 -8.83 7.71 5.07
CA VAL A 252 -7.91 8.25 6.08
C VAL A 252 -6.58 8.69 5.45
N ASP A 253 -6.08 7.96 4.44
CA ASP A 253 -4.87 8.38 3.73
C ASP A 253 -5.10 9.60 2.83
N LEU A 254 -6.34 9.86 2.34
CA LEU A 254 -6.72 11.15 1.73
C LEU A 254 -6.69 12.28 2.76
N GLN A 255 -7.26 12.08 3.94
CA GLN A 255 -7.25 13.05 5.03
C GLN A 255 -5.80 13.41 5.43
N ARG A 256 -4.92 12.42 5.53
CA ARG A 256 -3.49 12.67 5.78
C ARG A 256 -2.79 13.40 4.64
N LEU A 257 -3.15 13.11 3.40
CA LEU A 257 -2.65 13.84 2.23
C LEU A 257 -3.09 15.30 2.29
N ALA A 258 -4.36 15.54 2.60
CA ALA A 258 -4.95 16.88 2.76
C ALA A 258 -4.22 17.67 3.84
N LEU A 259 -4.07 17.12 5.05
CA LEU A 259 -3.32 17.75 6.13
C LEU A 259 -1.89 18.12 5.71
N LYS A 260 -1.18 17.20 5.06
CA LYS A 260 0.22 17.40 4.67
C LYS A 260 0.40 18.39 3.53
N LYS A 261 -0.54 18.51 2.59
CA LYS A 261 -0.38 19.26 1.35
C LYS A 261 -1.21 20.52 1.27
N LEU A 262 -2.33 20.54 1.97
CA LEU A 262 -3.33 21.61 1.92
C LEU A 262 -3.57 22.26 3.29
N GLY A 263 -2.91 21.77 4.35
CA GLY A 263 -2.96 22.34 5.70
C GLY A 263 -4.22 22.02 6.50
N SER A 264 -5.21 21.31 5.93
CA SER A 264 -6.42 20.90 6.62
C SER A 264 -6.71 19.43 6.35
N ILE A 265 -7.09 18.67 7.39
CA ILE A 265 -7.46 17.26 7.29
C ILE A 265 -8.71 17.07 6.42
N HIS A 266 -9.58 18.07 6.35
CA HIS A 266 -10.87 18.05 5.64
C HIS A 266 -10.82 18.58 4.21
N ALA A 267 -9.66 19.07 3.72
CA ALA A 267 -9.56 19.71 2.41
C ALA A 267 -9.82 18.77 1.22
N LEU A 268 -9.86 17.45 1.43
CA LEU A 268 -10.16 16.43 0.42
C LEU A 268 -11.38 15.57 0.78
N ASP A 269 -12.23 16.00 1.74
CA ASP A 269 -13.41 15.24 2.16
C ASP A 269 -14.36 14.96 0.97
N GLY A 270 -14.61 15.96 0.09
CA GLY A 270 -15.41 15.77 -1.11
C GLY A 270 -14.85 14.68 -2.07
N VAL A 271 -13.53 14.50 -2.13
CA VAL A 271 -12.92 13.39 -2.88
C VAL A 271 -13.20 12.06 -2.21
N GLY A 272 -13.12 12.02 -0.88
CA GLY A 272 -13.48 10.84 -0.07
C GLY A 272 -14.95 10.47 -0.21
N GLU A 273 -15.84 11.45 -0.26
CA GLU A 273 -17.28 11.25 -0.47
C GLU A 273 -17.60 10.67 -1.85
N VAL A 274 -16.98 11.19 -2.91
CA VAL A 274 -17.11 10.64 -4.28
C VAL A 274 -16.62 9.19 -4.31
N PHE A 275 -15.46 8.89 -3.72
CA PHE A 275 -14.93 7.53 -3.62
C PHE A 275 -15.92 6.61 -2.91
N LEU A 276 -16.41 7.00 -1.73
CA LEU A 276 -17.32 6.19 -0.90
C LEU A 276 -18.67 5.97 -1.61
N LYS A 277 -19.27 7.04 -2.16
CA LYS A 277 -20.52 6.97 -2.91
C LYS A 277 -20.40 6.01 -4.10
N THR A 278 -19.31 6.11 -4.87
CA THR A 278 -19.05 5.22 -6.01
C THR A 278 -18.91 3.76 -5.55
N TYR A 279 -18.21 3.53 -4.45
CA TYR A 279 -18.03 2.18 -3.90
C TYR A 279 -19.36 1.58 -3.43
N ILE A 280 -20.18 2.33 -2.69
CA ILE A 280 -21.49 1.87 -2.18
C ILE A 280 -22.49 1.64 -3.31
N SER A 281 -22.53 2.55 -4.30
CA SER A 281 -23.45 2.45 -5.45
C SER A 281 -23.21 1.21 -6.31
N ALA A 282 -22.05 0.60 -6.21
CA ALA A 282 -21.75 -0.69 -6.87
C ALA A 282 -22.24 -1.93 -6.08
N GLY A 283 -23.16 -1.74 -5.12
CA GLY A 283 -23.77 -2.83 -4.37
C GLY A 283 -23.01 -3.24 -3.08
N ARG A 284 -22.08 -2.40 -2.62
CA ARG A 284 -21.25 -2.68 -1.43
C ARG A 284 -21.66 -1.81 -0.23
N SER A 285 -22.96 -1.68 0.02
CA SER A 285 -23.51 -0.87 1.11
C SER A 285 -23.23 -1.41 2.52
N ASP A 286 -22.86 -2.67 2.63
CA ASP A 286 -22.53 -3.37 3.87
C ASP A 286 -21.35 -2.74 4.63
N VAL A 287 -20.50 -1.95 3.96
CA VAL A 287 -19.35 -1.27 4.60
C VAL A 287 -19.77 -0.07 5.45
N SER A 288 -20.92 0.56 5.19
CA SER A 288 -21.31 1.83 5.83
C SER A 288 -21.36 1.71 7.35
N ARG A 289 -21.94 0.61 7.87
CA ARG A 289 -22.07 0.36 9.31
C ARG A 289 -20.72 0.19 10.02
N ARG A 290 -19.71 -0.31 9.33
CA ARG A 290 -18.39 -0.60 9.92
C ARG A 290 -17.36 0.49 9.63
N LEU A 291 -17.72 1.47 8.79
CA LEU A 291 -16.80 2.49 8.34
C LEU A 291 -16.26 3.36 9.49
N PRO A 292 -17.08 3.81 10.47
CA PRO A 292 -16.58 4.57 11.62
C PRO A 292 -15.51 3.81 12.40
N PHE A 293 -15.78 2.55 12.76
CA PHE A 293 -14.80 1.68 13.43
C PHE A 293 -13.50 1.56 12.64
N GLN A 294 -13.59 1.23 11.36
CA GLN A 294 -12.39 1.02 10.53
C GLN A 294 -11.60 2.32 10.31
N LYS A 295 -12.27 3.47 10.16
CA LYS A 295 -11.60 4.78 10.08
C LYS A 295 -10.86 5.10 11.38
N ALA A 296 -11.51 4.93 12.52
CA ALA A 296 -10.93 5.19 13.83
C ALA A 296 -9.72 4.27 14.11
N ALA A 297 -9.84 2.98 13.78
CA ALA A 297 -8.76 2.01 13.89
C ALA A 297 -7.54 2.44 13.04
N ILE A 298 -7.77 2.85 11.78
CA ILE A 298 -6.70 3.32 10.91
C ILE A 298 -6.11 4.64 11.38
N CYS A 299 -6.89 5.53 11.98
CA CYS A 299 -6.38 6.75 12.60
C CYS A 299 -5.38 6.43 13.72
N LEU A 300 -5.66 5.44 14.59
CA LEU A 300 -4.73 4.97 15.62
C LEU A 300 -3.44 4.40 15.01
N GLU A 301 -3.55 3.52 13.99
CA GLU A 301 -2.40 2.98 13.25
C GLU A 301 -1.56 4.09 12.58
N ARG A 302 -2.21 5.16 12.09
CA ARG A 302 -1.50 6.27 11.43
C ARG A 302 -0.82 7.20 12.42
N ALA A 303 -1.41 7.43 13.59
CA ALA A 303 -0.78 8.16 14.68
C ALA A 303 0.51 7.45 15.12
N GLU A 304 0.44 6.15 15.38
CA GLU A 304 1.62 5.33 15.73
C GLU A 304 2.70 5.36 14.64
N ARG A 305 2.32 5.25 13.37
CA ARG A 305 3.27 5.31 12.26
C ARG A 305 3.97 6.68 12.14
N ASP A 306 3.32 7.78 12.52
CA ASP A 306 3.96 9.09 12.53
C ASP A 306 5.00 9.18 13.65
N VAL A 307 4.70 8.58 14.81
CA VAL A 307 5.64 8.43 15.94
C VAL A 307 6.85 7.57 15.54
N ASP A 308 6.63 6.42 14.92
CA ASP A 308 7.70 5.51 14.48
C ASP A 308 8.66 6.19 13.48
N LYS A 309 8.14 7.03 12.60
CA LYS A 309 8.93 7.73 11.58
C LYS A 309 9.60 9.00 12.07
N GLN A 310 9.08 9.66 13.07
CA GLN A 310 9.54 10.93 13.64
C GLN A 310 9.91 12.01 12.59
N ALA A 311 9.22 12.02 11.45
CA ALA A 311 9.41 13.03 10.41
C ALA A 311 8.94 14.40 10.91
N ARG A 312 9.56 15.50 10.45
CA ARG A 312 9.22 16.89 10.87
C ARG A 312 7.71 17.09 10.99
N GLY A 313 7.23 17.60 12.13
CA GLY A 313 5.79 17.81 12.42
C GLY A 313 5.03 16.52 12.73
N TRP A 314 5.69 15.43 13.11
CA TRP A 314 5.05 14.17 13.40
C TRP A 314 4.09 14.23 14.60
N ARG A 315 4.44 15.00 15.63
CA ARG A 315 3.61 15.15 16.85
C ARG A 315 2.23 15.72 16.51
N GLU A 316 2.20 16.84 15.80
CA GLU A 316 0.97 17.47 15.35
C GLU A 316 0.12 16.53 14.49
N ARG A 317 0.75 15.83 13.52
CA ARG A 317 0.01 14.87 12.68
C ARG A 317 -0.52 13.68 13.46
N ALA A 318 0.25 13.13 14.39
CA ALA A 318 -0.19 12.02 15.21
C ALA A 318 -1.37 12.45 16.11
N GLU A 319 -1.30 13.64 16.69
CA GLU A 319 -2.39 14.19 17.51
C GLU A 319 -3.66 14.42 16.70
N VAL A 320 -3.57 15.04 15.52
CA VAL A 320 -4.71 15.22 14.60
C VAL A 320 -5.34 13.89 14.20
N MET A 321 -4.54 12.84 14.01
CA MET A 321 -5.07 11.50 13.72
C MET A 321 -5.83 10.91 14.91
N LEU A 322 -5.33 11.07 16.14
CA LEU A 322 -6.05 10.61 17.34
C LEU A 322 -7.36 11.36 17.54
N ASP A 323 -7.34 12.68 17.35
CA ASP A 323 -8.55 13.51 17.45
C ASP A 323 -9.58 13.13 16.39
N GLU A 324 -9.18 12.89 15.13
CA GLU A 324 -10.08 12.42 14.07
C GLU A 324 -10.65 11.04 14.38
N GLY A 325 -9.83 10.11 14.91
CA GLY A 325 -10.31 8.79 15.33
C GLY A 325 -11.39 8.86 16.40
N LEU A 326 -11.21 9.70 17.42
CA LEU A 326 -12.21 9.94 18.47
C LEU A 326 -13.47 10.57 17.89
N ARG A 327 -13.32 11.63 17.08
CA ARG A 327 -14.45 12.33 16.45
C ARG A 327 -15.34 11.41 15.63
N VAL A 328 -14.76 10.50 14.87
CA VAL A 328 -15.50 9.58 14.00
C VAL A 328 -16.37 8.61 14.79
N LEU A 329 -15.94 8.19 15.99
CA LEU A 329 -16.72 7.29 16.86
C LEU A 329 -17.77 8.01 17.72
N GLU A 330 -17.67 9.35 17.88
CA GLU A 330 -18.64 10.14 18.63
C GLU A 330 -19.86 10.55 17.78
N LEU A 331 -19.75 10.46 16.45
CA LEU A 331 -20.82 10.82 15.51
C LEU A 331 -21.74 9.65 15.14
N ASP A 332 -21.41 8.44 15.61
CA ASP A 332 -22.14 7.19 15.38
C ASP A 332 -22.97 6.85 16.62
#